data_8c1ac07aa135bb4cd28ef27d8ab9d3e1
#
_entry.id   8c1ac07aa135bb4cd28ef27d8ab9d3e1
#
_cell.length_a   1.000
_cell.length_b   1.000
_cell.length_c   1.000
_cell.angle_alpha   90.00
_cell.angle_beta   90.00
_cell.angle_gamma   90.00
#
_symmetry.space_group_name_H-M   'P 1'
#
loop_
_entity.id
_entity.type
_entity.pdbx_description
1 polymer ?
#
loop_
_entity_poly.entity_id
_entity_poly.type
_entity_poly.pdbx_seq_one_letter_code
_entity_poly.pdbx_strand_id
1 'polypeptide(L)'
;MNYIQLLLICSSLSIACNKKTLPSSAAGETSLPPYKALIIDGENNHGVWPKTTAMMADYLIETGLFEVDIERTEYIWQGPHHDEVVGITDIKELLDRYPLRDHQYTSVDEPQQDPNFRPTFSNYNVIINNMGWKASTWPDATKRDFESYMANGGGLIVIHAANNSWGDWDEYNKMIGLGGWGGRNTSTGPYVYYDDMDKLVRDPQEGACGSHGPQFEFVLETRAPDHPIMKGLPSKWLHTKDELYDRLRGPAENMTVLATSYSDVEKNGPPWDTSVSGTGRHEPMLMAINYGKGRVYHTGLGHMDYSMECVGFITTLQRGAEWCASGEVTQAVPLDFPSEHASVSRPWTK
;
A
#
# COMPACT_ATOMS: atom_id res chain seq x y z
N MET A 1 15.47 -35.64 -100.57
CA MET A 1 15.97 -34.31 -100.09
C MET A 1 14.79 -33.61 -99.48
N ASN A 2 14.60 -33.78 -98.16
CA ASN A 2 13.52 -33.19 -97.45
C ASN A 2 14.10 -32.46 -96.22
N TYR A 3 13.94 -31.17 -96.21
CA TYR A 3 14.32 -30.29 -95.10
C TYR A 3 13.21 -30.32 -94.01
N ILE A 4 13.56 -30.68 -92.82
CA ILE A 4 12.72 -30.61 -91.65
C ILE A 4 13.09 -29.29 -90.93
N GLN A 5 12.10 -28.37 -90.84
CA GLN A 5 12.23 -27.17 -90.06
C GLN A 5 11.89 -27.50 -88.59
N LEU A 6 12.83 -27.10 -87.66
CA LEU A 6 12.67 -27.25 -86.25
C LEU A 6 12.11 -25.93 -85.73
N LEU A 7 10.88 -25.95 -85.19
CA LEU A 7 10.30 -24.82 -84.47
C LEU A 7 10.82 -24.79 -83.05
N LEU A 8 11.51 -23.71 -82.65
CA LEU A 8 11.85 -23.40 -81.27
C LEU A 8 10.68 -22.68 -80.65
N ILE A 9 10.07 -23.29 -79.59
CA ILE A 9 9.08 -22.66 -78.73
C ILE A 9 9.82 -22.06 -77.57
N CYS A 10 9.95 -20.72 -77.48
CA CYS A 10 10.41 -20.00 -76.29
C CYS A 10 9.24 -19.85 -75.31
N SER A 11 9.28 -20.63 -74.24
CA SER A 11 8.39 -20.42 -73.10
C SER A 11 9.02 -19.40 -72.12
N SER A 12 8.44 -18.20 -72.07
CA SER A 12 8.77 -17.18 -71.10
C SER A 12 8.20 -17.51 -69.74
N LEU A 13 9.05 -17.91 -68.79
CA LEU A 13 8.66 -18.04 -67.36
C LEU A 13 8.56 -16.61 -66.76
N SER A 14 7.36 -16.16 -66.46
CA SER A 14 7.13 -14.97 -65.66
C SER A 14 7.31 -15.32 -64.16
N ILE A 15 8.41 -14.91 -63.55
CA ILE A 15 8.61 -14.98 -62.10
C ILE A 15 7.78 -13.88 -61.44
N ALA A 16 6.65 -14.28 -60.87
CA ALA A 16 5.85 -13.37 -60.02
C ALA A 16 6.59 -13.14 -58.69
N CYS A 17 7.15 -11.93 -58.51
CA CYS A 17 7.78 -11.51 -57.27
C CYS A 17 6.67 -11.23 -56.24
N ASN A 18 6.35 -12.20 -55.39
CA ASN A 18 5.44 -12.01 -54.24
C ASN A 18 6.15 -11.10 -53.21
N LYS A 19 5.89 -9.80 -53.24
CA LYS A 19 6.19 -8.91 -52.11
C LYS A 19 5.33 -9.34 -50.92
N LYS A 20 5.92 -10.09 -49.99
CA LYS A 20 5.37 -10.23 -48.63
C LYS A 20 5.38 -8.83 -48.00
N THR A 21 4.24 -8.20 -47.98
CA THR A 21 3.99 -7.06 -47.06
C THR A 21 4.07 -7.60 -45.64
N LEU A 22 5.12 -7.20 -44.91
CA LEU A 22 5.17 -7.37 -43.47
C LEU A 22 3.93 -6.67 -42.88
N PRO A 23 3.22 -7.28 -41.95
CA PRO A 23 2.13 -6.58 -41.27
C PRO A 23 2.72 -5.34 -40.60
N SER A 24 2.18 -4.18 -40.93
CA SER A 24 2.38 -2.94 -40.20
C SER A 24 2.13 -3.28 -38.72
N SER A 25 3.16 -3.11 -37.87
CA SER A 25 2.94 -3.08 -36.44
C SER A 25 1.93 -1.97 -36.20
N ALA A 26 0.70 -2.33 -35.92
CA ALA A 26 -0.26 -1.41 -35.35
C ALA A 26 0.40 -0.85 -34.10
N ALA A 27 0.71 0.45 -34.09
CA ALA A 27 1.03 1.18 -32.88
C ALA A 27 -0.15 0.87 -31.95
N GLY A 28 0.12 0.11 -30.88
CA GLY A 28 -0.93 -0.27 -29.94
C GLY A 28 -1.58 1.01 -29.43
N GLU A 29 -2.87 1.14 -29.64
CA GLU A 29 -3.67 2.10 -28.87
C GLU A 29 -3.34 1.77 -27.41
N THR A 30 -2.66 2.67 -26.71
CA THR A 30 -2.48 2.59 -25.27
C THR A 30 -3.86 2.74 -24.66
N SER A 31 -4.50 1.61 -24.33
CA SER A 31 -5.76 1.65 -23.57
C SER A 31 -5.49 2.38 -22.27
N LEU A 32 -6.41 3.27 -21.87
CA LEU A 32 -6.35 3.91 -20.56
C LEU A 32 -6.25 2.84 -19.47
N PRO A 33 -5.55 3.13 -18.36
CA PRO A 33 -5.52 2.22 -17.21
C PRO A 33 -6.93 1.83 -16.79
N PRO A 34 -7.19 0.55 -16.46
CA PRO A 34 -8.53 0.07 -16.17
C PRO A 34 -9.09 0.55 -14.83
N TYR A 35 -8.23 1.05 -13.92
CA TYR A 35 -8.61 1.42 -12.55
C TYR A 35 -8.20 2.85 -12.21
N LYS A 36 -8.97 3.46 -11.31
CA LYS A 36 -8.66 4.74 -10.69
C LYS A 36 -8.37 4.57 -9.22
N ALA A 37 -7.27 5.15 -8.78
CA ALA A 37 -6.85 5.21 -7.39
C ALA A 37 -6.88 6.65 -6.87
N LEU A 38 -7.29 6.84 -5.62
CA LEU A 38 -7.18 8.11 -4.92
C LEU A 38 -6.26 7.93 -3.70
N ILE A 39 -5.21 8.72 -3.59
CA ILE A 39 -4.43 8.81 -2.36
C ILE A 39 -4.96 9.99 -1.54
N ILE A 40 -5.27 9.74 -0.27
CA ILE A 40 -5.69 10.78 0.68
C ILE A 40 -4.59 11.02 1.70
N ASP A 41 -4.22 12.28 1.90
CA ASP A 41 -3.17 12.71 2.81
C ASP A 41 -3.45 14.10 3.43
N GLY A 42 -2.47 14.64 4.18
CA GLY A 42 -2.50 16.00 4.75
C GLY A 42 -2.22 16.04 6.25
N GLU A 43 -2.68 15.06 7.00
CA GLU A 43 -2.48 14.98 8.44
C GLU A 43 -1.83 13.65 8.82
N ASN A 44 -0.50 13.61 8.80
CA ASN A 44 0.29 12.46 9.23
C ASN A 44 1.39 12.94 10.18
N ASN A 45 1.61 12.19 11.26
CA ASN A 45 2.65 12.48 12.24
C ASN A 45 4.09 12.28 11.73
N HIS A 46 4.28 11.47 10.68
CA HIS A 46 5.58 11.25 10.04
C HIS A 46 5.80 12.28 8.93
N GLY A 47 6.71 13.23 9.14
CA GLY A 47 6.92 14.37 8.24
C GLY A 47 7.31 14.03 6.80
N VAL A 48 7.68 12.79 6.52
CA VAL A 48 8.03 12.32 5.17
C VAL A 48 6.81 12.09 4.26
N TRP A 49 5.59 12.17 4.77
CA TRP A 49 4.37 11.81 4.06
C TRP A 49 4.17 12.49 2.69
N PRO A 50 4.58 13.76 2.42
CA PRO A 50 4.41 14.33 1.08
C PRO A 50 5.24 13.60 0.03
N LYS A 51 6.44 13.12 0.43
CA LYS A 51 7.31 12.30 -0.42
C LYS A 51 6.70 10.90 -0.61
N THR A 52 6.27 10.25 0.46
CA THR A 52 5.73 8.89 0.37
C THR A 52 4.42 8.83 -0.41
N THR A 53 3.59 9.89 -0.37
CA THR A 53 2.43 10.02 -1.26
C THR A 53 2.86 10.02 -2.74
N ALA A 54 3.88 10.82 -3.09
CA ALA A 54 4.39 10.85 -4.47
C ALA A 54 4.99 9.49 -4.89
N MET A 55 5.74 8.83 -4.00
CA MET A 55 6.28 7.49 -4.24
C MET A 55 5.18 6.47 -4.53
N MET A 56 4.15 6.42 -3.69
CA MET A 56 3.04 5.48 -3.88
C MET A 56 2.27 5.76 -5.17
N ALA A 57 2.07 7.03 -5.53
CA ALA A 57 1.45 7.38 -6.80
C ALA A 57 2.26 6.83 -7.99
N ASP A 58 3.58 7.06 -8.00
CA ASP A 58 4.46 6.56 -9.06
C ASP A 58 4.45 5.02 -9.11
N TYR A 59 4.55 4.33 -7.96
CA TYR A 59 4.50 2.85 -7.90
C TYR A 59 3.20 2.27 -8.48
N LEU A 60 2.06 2.94 -8.27
CA LEU A 60 0.80 2.49 -8.85
C LEU A 60 0.73 2.77 -10.35
N ILE A 61 1.19 3.94 -10.80
CA ILE A 61 1.24 4.33 -12.22
C ILE A 61 2.18 3.38 -13.01
N GLU A 62 3.33 3.00 -12.45
CA GLU A 62 4.29 2.08 -13.06
C GLU A 62 3.69 0.72 -13.44
N THR A 63 2.63 0.29 -12.75
CA THR A 63 1.95 -0.97 -13.09
C THR A 63 1.23 -0.92 -14.44
N GLY A 64 0.93 0.28 -14.94
CA GLY A 64 0.06 0.49 -16.09
C GLY A 64 -1.43 0.18 -15.82
N LEU A 65 -1.78 -0.17 -14.57
CA LEU A 65 -3.15 -0.52 -14.17
C LEU A 65 -3.93 0.65 -13.58
N PHE A 66 -3.24 1.70 -13.10
CA PHE A 66 -3.87 2.78 -12.35
C PHE A 66 -3.63 4.17 -12.96
N GLU A 67 -4.70 4.94 -13.02
CA GLU A 67 -4.69 6.40 -12.99
C GLU A 67 -4.80 6.82 -11.53
N VAL A 68 -3.95 7.77 -11.07
CA VAL A 68 -3.85 8.13 -9.66
C VAL A 68 -4.11 9.62 -9.47
N ASP A 69 -5.11 9.92 -8.63
CA ASP A 69 -5.37 11.26 -8.11
C ASP A 69 -4.93 11.34 -6.64
N ILE A 70 -4.68 12.56 -6.17
CA ILE A 70 -4.33 12.83 -4.76
C ILE A 70 -5.29 13.91 -4.24
N GLU A 71 -5.91 13.65 -3.10
CA GLU A 71 -6.75 14.59 -2.37
C GLU A 71 -6.13 14.85 -1.00
N ARG A 72 -5.80 16.11 -0.74
CA ARG A 72 -5.12 16.55 0.47
C ARG A 72 -6.03 17.47 1.27
N THR A 73 -6.07 17.31 2.61
CA THR A 73 -6.79 18.23 3.49
C THR A 73 -6.21 19.65 3.39
N GLU A 74 -7.04 20.66 3.59
CA GLU A 74 -6.63 22.07 3.60
C GLU A 74 -5.70 22.37 4.76
N TYR A 75 -5.96 21.79 5.94
CA TYR A 75 -5.15 22.03 7.14
C TYR A 75 -4.02 21.05 7.19
N ILE A 76 -2.79 21.58 7.27
CA ILE A 76 -1.55 20.78 7.31
C ILE A 76 -0.90 20.98 8.68
N TRP A 77 -0.82 19.90 9.42
CA TRP A 77 -0.14 19.85 10.69
C TRP A 77 1.28 19.33 10.54
N GLN A 78 2.26 20.07 11.08
CA GLN A 78 3.62 19.56 11.20
C GLN A 78 3.67 18.60 12.38
N GLY A 79 3.57 17.31 12.13
CA GLY A 79 3.58 16.28 13.17
C GLY A 79 4.90 16.24 13.96
N PRO A 80 4.93 15.54 15.10
CA PRO A 80 6.09 15.51 16.00
C PRO A 80 7.33 14.81 15.43
N HIS A 81 7.19 14.03 14.35
CA HIS A 81 8.27 13.23 13.74
C HIS A 81 8.78 13.80 12.41
N HIS A 82 8.68 15.12 12.22
CA HIS A 82 9.19 15.79 11.03
C HIS A 82 10.72 15.80 10.97
N ASP A 83 11.39 15.77 12.10
CA ASP A 83 12.86 15.73 12.25
C ASP A 83 13.50 14.39 11.90
N GLU A 84 12.71 13.35 11.73
CA GLU A 84 13.17 12.06 11.20
C GLU A 84 13.62 12.15 9.74
N VAL A 85 13.17 13.17 9.01
CA VAL A 85 13.58 13.41 7.64
C VAL A 85 14.90 14.16 7.60
N VAL A 86 15.98 13.48 7.26
CA VAL A 86 17.34 14.06 7.26
C VAL A 86 17.42 15.33 6.42
N GLY A 87 17.84 16.43 7.06
CA GLY A 87 18.05 17.73 6.41
C GLY A 87 16.78 18.51 6.13
N ILE A 88 15.62 18.07 6.63
CA ILE A 88 14.34 18.79 6.50
C ILE A 88 13.82 19.10 7.90
N THR A 89 13.63 20.36 8.18
CA THR A 89 13.16 20.86 9.48
C THR A 89 11.76 21.44 9.43
N ASP A 90 11.20 21.61 8.23
CA ASP A 90 9.87 22.17 8.00
C ASP A 90 9.16 21.35 6.90
N ILE A 91 7.98 20.85 7.20
CA ILE A 91 7.15 20.11 6.23
C ILE A 91 6.90 20.90 4.95
N LYS A 92 6.91 22.24 5.02
CA LYS A 92 6.78 23.10 3.87
C LYS A 92 7.83 22.82 2.80
N GLU A 93 9.06 22.48 3.19
CA GLU A 93 10.12 22.13 2.22
C GLU A 93 9.74 20.90 1.38
N LEU A 94 9.09 19.90 2.01
CA LEU A 94 8.59 18.72 1.29
C LEU A 94 7.36 19.05 0.45
N LEU A 95 6.45 19.87 0.95
CA LEU A 95 5.28 20.30 0.18
C LEU A 95 5.67 21.08 -1.06
N ASP A 96 6.69 21.95 -0.96
CA ASP A 96 7.25 22.70 -2.09
C ASP A 96 8.01 21.78 -3.08
N ARG A 97 8.62 20.71 -2.58
CA ARG A 97 9.34 19.70 -3.40
C ARG A 97 8.39 18.74 -4.11
N TYR A 98 7.26 18.39 -3.46
CA TYR A 98 6.23 17.49 -3.98
C TYR A 98 4.86 18.20 -4.01
N PRO A 99 4.73 19.26 -4.85
CA PRO A 99 3.53 20.08 -4.88
C PRO A 99 2.36 19.34 -5.52
N LEU A 100 1.17 19.57 -5.00
CA LEU A 100 -0.07 19.29 -5.71
C LEU A 100 -0.52 20.54 -6.44
N ARG A 101 -0.89 20.40 -7.72
CA ARG A 101 -1.40 21.51 -8.51
C ARG A 101 -2.65 22.08 -7.86
N ASP A 102 -2.71 23.42 -7.79
CA ASP A 102 -3.87 24.19 -7.31
C ASP A 102 -4.28 23.91 -5.86
N HIS A 103 -3.52 23.08 -5.11
CA HIS A 103 -3.79 22.86 -3.70
C HIS A 103 -3.28 24.05 -2.88
N GLN A 104 -4.21 24.66 -2.16
CA GLN A 104 -3.92 25.68 -1.14
C GLN A 104 -4.01 25.02 0.22
N TYR A 105 -3.10 25.32 1.13
CA TYR A 105 -3.13 24.79 2.49
C TYR A 105 -2.85 25.86 3.53
N THR A 106 -3.33 25.59 4.73
CA THR A 106 -3.08 26.40 5.92
C THR A 106 -2.29 25.58 6.93
N SER A 107 -1.10 26.03 7.30
CA SER A 107 -0.33 25.40 8.38
C SER A 107 -1.00 25.63 9.72
N VAL A 108 -1.12 24.57 10.52
CA VAL A 108 -1.74 24.58 11.84
C VAL A 108 -0.83 23.92 12.89
N ASP A 109 -0.90 24.41 14.13
CA ASP A 109 -0.08 23.89 15.23
C ASP A 109 -0.60 22.54 15.77
N GLU A 110 -1.90 22.28 15.62
CA GLU A 110 -2.58 21.04 16.01
C GLU A 110 -3.49 20.57 14.89
N PRO A 111 -3.75 19.26 14.74
CA PRO A 111 -4.65 18.74 13.73
C PRO A 111 -6.03 19.41 13.78
N GLN A 112 -6.55 19.79 12.63
CA GLN A 112 -7.79 20.51 12.50
C GLN A 112 -8.68 19.92 11.42
N GLN A 113 -9.95 19.69 11.75
CA GLN A 113 -10.92 19.19 10.76
C GLN A 113 -11.05 20.14 9.58
N ASP A 114 -10.86 19.61 8.38
CA ASP A 114 -11.21 20.31 7.14
C ASP A 114 -12.71 20.13 6.86
N PRO A 115 -13.53 21.19 7.01
CA PRO A 115 -14.97 21.08 6.81
C PRO A 115 -15.36 20.86 5.35
N ASN A 116 -14.42 21.11 4.42
CA ASN A 116 -14.63 21.00 2.98
C ASN A 116 -14.09 19.68 2.40
N PHE A 117 -13.35 18.89 3.21
CA PHE A 117 -12.81 17.61 2.76
C PHE A 117 -13.94 16.64 2.43
N ARG A 118 -14.22 16.48 1.14
CA ARG A 118 -15.30 15.65 0.66
C ARG A 118 -15.00 15.05 -0.72
N PRO A 119 -14.04 14.13 -0.81
CA PRO A 119 -13.75 13.41 -2.06
C PRO A 119 -14.98 12.67 -2.59
N THR A 120 -15.12 12.61 -3.90
CA THR A 120 -16.16 11.77 -4.52
C THR A 120 -15.62 10.33 -4.64
N PHE A 121 -15.62 9.59 -3.53
CA PHE A 121 -15.03 8.25 -3.44
C PHE A 121 -15.54 7.28 -4.51
N SER A 122 -16.81 7.39 -4.94
CA SER A 122 -17.42 6.53 -5.97
C SER A 122 -16.76 6.65 -7.35
N ASN A 123 -15.92 7.65 -7.59
CA ASN A 123 -15.16 7.79 -8.83
C ASN A 123 -13.93 6.88 -8.88
N TYR A 124 -13.58 6.22 -7.77
CA TYR A 124 -12.35 5.47 -7.60
C TYR A 124 -12.62 4.00 -7.30
N ASN A 125 -11.72 3.13 -7.78
CA ASN A 125 -11.76 1.71 -7.48
C ASN A 125 -11.07 1.38 -6.16
N VAL A 126 -10.07 2.19 -5.78
CA VAL A 126 -9.31 2.02 -4.54
C VAL A 126 -8.90 3.38 -3.96
N ILE A 127 -9.01 3.50 -2.64
CA ILE A 127 -8.53 4.63 -1.85
C ILE A 127 -7.29 4.19 -1.10
N ILE A 128 -6.21 4.98 -1.13
CA ILE A 128 -5.00 4.76 -0.35
C ILE A 128 -4.97 5.80 0.77
N ASN A 129 -5.03 5.33 2.00
CA ASN A 129 -5.00 6.19 3.18
C ASN A 129 -3.56 6.36 3.67
N ASN A 130 -3.02 7.57 3.54
CA ASN A 130 -1.73 8.02 4.06
C ASN A 130 -1.88 9.09 5.17
N MET A 131 -2.98 9.04 5.92
CA MET A 131 -3.14 9.80 7.18
C MET A 131 -2.34 9.13 8.31
N GLY A 132 -2.27 9.75 9.48
CA GLY A 132 -1.50 9.22 10.59
C GLY A 132 -2.14 9.42 11.96
N TRP A 133 -1.34 9.21 13.00
CA TRP A 133 -1.73 9.45 14.38
C TRP A 133 -2.20 10.91 14.58
N LYS A 134 -3.26 11.10 15.33
CA LYS A 134 -3.94 12.39 15.55
C LYS A 134 -4.56 13.04 14.31
N ALA A 135 -4.61 12.38 13.16
CA ALA A 135 -5.38 12.94 12.06
C ALA A 135 -6.78 13.33 12.54
N SER A 136 -7.18 14.57 12.26
CA SER A 136 -8.48 15.08 12.69
C SER A 136 -9.63 14.32 12.01
N THR A 137 -10.76 14.25 12.72
CA THR A 137 -11.92 13.52 12.19
C THR A 137 -12.47 14.19 10.94
N TRP A 138 -12.89 13.40 9.98
CA TRP A 138 -13.58 13.92 8.80
C TRP A 138 -15.00 14.42 9.15
N PRO A 139 -15.57 15.30 8.34
CA PRO A 139 -16.98 15.66 8.45
C PRO A 139 -17.87 14.40 8.40
N ASP A 140 -18.94 14.39 9.18
CA ASP A 140 -19.85 13.23 9.26
C ASP A 140 -20.44 12.82 7.90
N ALA A 141 -20.65 13.77 7.00
CA ALA A 141 -21.10 13.49 5.64
C ALA A 141 -20.04 12.70 4.87
N THR A 142 -18.77 13.07 5.00
CA THR A 142 -17.63 12.40 4.35
C THR A 142 -17.44 10.99 4.90
N LYS A 143 -17.57 10.81 6.23
CA LYS A 143 -17.54 9.46 6.83
C LYS A 143 -18.62 8.57 6.25
N ARG A 144 -19.87 9.05 6.19
CA ARG A 144 -20.99 8.28 5.62
C ARG A 144 -20.80 7.96 4.14
N ASP A 145 -20.28 8.90 3.35
CA ASP A 145 -19.97 8.67 1.93
C ASP A 145 -18.90 7.59 1.78
N PHE A 146 -17.87 7.60 2.66
CA PHE A 146 -16.80 6.60 2.67
C PHE A 146 -17.29 5.21 3.12
N GLU A 147 -18.07 5.14 4.19
CA GLU A 147 -18.71 3.89 4.66
C GLU A 147 -19.59 3.28 3.56
N SER A 148 -20.38 4.11 2.88
CA SER A 148 -21.21 3.68 1.77
C SER A 148 -20.36 3.17 0.59
N TYR A 149 -19.29 3.86 0.24
CA TYR A 149 -18.34 3.45 -0.79
C TYR A 149 -17.78 2.06 -0.47
N MET A 150 -17.27 1.86 0.75
CA MET A 150 -16.71 0.60 1.18
C MET A 150 -17.76 -0.52 1.22
N ALA A 151 -18.93 -0.27 1.81
CA ALA A 151 -20.01 -1.27 1.88
C ALA A 151 -20.48 -1.76 0.49
N ASN A 152 -20.38 -0.92 -0.53
CA ASN A 152 -20.80 -1.21 -1.90
C ASN A 152 -19.71 -1.81 -2.80
N GLY A 153 -18.52 -2.05 -2.30
CA GLY A 153 -17.45 -2.76 -3.03
C GLY A 153 -16.20 -1.94 -3.31
N GLY A 154 -16.07 -0.77 -2.71
CA GLY A 154 -14.86 0.05 -2.81
C GLY A 154 -13.63 -0.64 -2.21
N GLY A 155 -12.45 -0.27 -2.71
CA GLY A 155 -11.17 -0.73 -2.21
C GLY A 155 -10.53 0.27 -1.26
N LEU A 156 -9.82 -0.23 -0.23
CA LEU A 156 -9.04 0.60 0.69
C LEU A 156 -7.65 0.01 0.89
N ILE A 157 -6.63 0.86 0.88
CA ILE A 157 -5.29 0.51 1.38
C ILE A 157 -4.99 1.37 2.60
N VAL A 158 -4.55 0.72 3.67
CA VAL A 158 -4.13 1.35 4.93
C VAL A 158 -2.62 1.24 5.01
N ILE A 159 -1.94 2.39 5.03
CA ILE A 159 -0.49 2.45 5.05
C ILE A 159 0.00 2.82 6.44
N HIS A 160 0.75 1.92 7.07
CA HIS A 160 1.49 2.16 8.31
C HIS A 160 0.68 2.99 9.34
N ALA A 161 1.08 4.25 9.57
CA ALA A 161 0.46 5.15 10.53
C ALA A 161 -1.02 5.45 10.28
N ALA A 162 -1.57 5.14 9.12
CA ALA A 162 -3.00 5.28 8.88
C ALA A 162 -3.84 4.37 9.79
N ASN A 163 -3.26 3.28 10.31
CA ASN A 163 -3.95 2.43 11.29
C ASN A 163 -4.04 3.07 12.70
N ASN A 164 -3.38 4.21 12.92
CA ASN A 164 -3.41 4.98 14.16
C ASN A 164 -4.47 6.11 14.11
N SER A 165 -5.01 6.41 12.91
CA SER A 165 -6.03 7.44 12.72
C SER A 165 -7.36 7.00 13.34
N TRP A 166 -8.15 7.95 13.78
CA TRP A 166 -9.59 7.85 14.10
C TRP A 166 -9.99 6.63 14.96
N GLY A 167 -9.32 6.44 16.09
CA GLY A 167 -9.62 5.33 17.01
C GLY A 167 -11.04 5.29 17.53
N ASP A 168 -11.75 6.42 17.51
CA ASP A 168 -13.14 6.60 17.88
C ASP A 168 -14.17 6.38 16.75
N TRP A 169 -13.71 6.07 15.53
CA TRP A 169 -14.58 5.76 14.40
C TRP A 169 -14.74 4.25 14.27
N ASP A 170 -15.81 3.69 14.83
CA ASP A 170 -16.06 2.24 14.90
C ASP A 170 -16.05 1.56 13.54
N GLU A 171 -16.66 2.18 12.52
CA GLU A 171 -16.69 1.58 11.17
C GLU A 171 -15.29 1.57 10.54
N TYR A 172 -14.46 2.60 10.78
CA TYR A 172 -13.07 2.58 10.34
C TYR A 172 -12.27 1.46 11.03
N ASN A 173 -12.46 1.26 12.34
CA ASN A 173 -11.83 0.15 13.06
C ASN A 173 -12.21 -1.22 12.47
N LYS A 174 -13.47 -1.40 12.04
CA LYS A 174 -13.90 -2.63 11.34
C LYS A 174 -13.24 -2.77 9.96
N MET A 175 -13.10 -1.66 9.21
CA MET A 175 -12.44 -1.65 7.90
C MET A 175 -10.97 -2.04 7.99
N ILE A 176 -10.24 -1.48 8.94
CA ILE A 176 -8.79 -1.70 9.07
C ILE A 176 -8.42 -2.99 9.81
N GLY A 177 -9.38 -3.61 10.53
CA GLY A 177 -9.20 -4.84 11.28
C GLY A 177 -8.43 -4.68 12.59
N LEU A 178 -7.23 -4.17 12.54
CA LEU A 178 -6.36 -3.87 13.68
C LEU A 178 -5.83 -2.43 13.59
N GLY A 179 -5.69 -1.76 14.73
CA GLY A 179 -5.07 -0.44 14.81
C GLY A 179 -4.31 -0.26 16.13
N GLY A 180 -3.52 0.79 16.20
CA GLY A 180 -2.77 1.15 17.39
C GLY A 180 -3.09 2.56 17.86
N TRP A 181 -2.70 2.89 19.06
CA TRP A 181 -2.82 4.24 19.63
C TRP A 181 -4.22 4.89 19.46
N GLY A 182 -4.31 6.20 19.36
CA GLY A 182 -5.55 6.92 19.03
C GLY A 182 -6.73 6.64 19.99
N GLY A 183 -6.44 6.35 21.27
CA GLY A 183 -7.47 6.01 22.27
C GLY A 183 -7.96 4.56 22.22
N ARG A 184 -7.43 3.73 21.33
CA ARG A 184 -7.77 2.30 21.25
C ARG A 184 -7.37 1.55 22.51
N ASN A 185 -8.18 0.60 22.90
CA ASN A 185 -8.01 -0.20 24.12
C ASN A 185 -8.76 -1.54 23.99
N THR A 186 -8.96 -2.26 25.09
CA THR A 186 -9.64 -3.54 25.13
C THR A 186 -11.05 -3.52 24.51
N SER A 187 -11.77 -2.38 24.63
CA SER A 187 -13.10 -2.26 24.03
C SER A 187 -13.09 -2.16 22.50
N THR A 188 -11.95 -1.80 21.89
CA THR A 188 -11.80 -1.79 20.45
C THR A 188 -11.70 -3.21 19.88
N GLY A 189 -11.23 -4.17 20.68
CA GLY A 189 -11.13 -5.59 20.32
C GLY A 189 -9.90 -6.30 20.87
N PRO A 190 -9.72 -7.60 20.57
CA PRO A 190 -8.58 -8.38 21.02
C PRO A 190 -7.28 -8.01 20.31
N TYR A 191 -6.15 -8.44 20.89
CA TYR A 191 -4.92 -8.64 20.13
C TYR A 191 -5.11 -9.82 19.17
N VAL A 192 -4.44 -9.77 18.03
CA VAL A 192 -4.39 -10.89 17.08
C VAL A 192 -2.94 -11.15 16.73
N TYR A 193 -2.49 -12.38 16.89
CA TYR A 193 -1.10 -12.78 16.62
C TYR A 193 -1.01 -14.29 16.35
N TYR A 194 0.15 -14.75 15.88
CA TYR A 194 0.46 -16.19 15.84
C TYR A 194 1.39 -16.54 17.01
N ASP A 195 1.05 -17.62 17.71
CA ASP A 195 1.87 -18.18 18.78
C ASP A 195 3.03 -19.06 18.26
N ASP A 196 3.85 -19.58 19.17
CA ASP A 196 5.00 -20.44 18.85
C ASP A 196 4.62 -21.78 18.20
N MET A 197 3.33 -22.12 18.17
CA MET A 197 2.80 -23.32 17.50
C MET A 197 2.14 -22.98 16.15
N ASP A 198 2.42 -21.79 15.60
CA ASP A 198 1.82 -21.27 14.38
C ASP A 198 0.29 -21.19 14.40
N LYS A 199 -0.29 -21.03 15.60
CA LYS A 199 -1.73 -20.90 15.76
C LYS A 199 -2.13 -19.42 15.85
N LEU A 200 -3.14 -19.04 15.08
CA LEU A 200 -3.76 -17.72 15.19
C LEU A 200 -4.50 -17.59 16.53
N VAL A 201 -4.11 -16.61 17.33
CA VAL A 201 -4.67 -16.30 18.64
C VAL A 201 -5.43 -14.98 18.58
N ARG A 202 -6.59 -14.94 19.22
CA ARG A 202 -7.36 -13.73 19.54
C ARG A 202 -7.38 -13.57 21.05
N ASP A 203 -6.59 -12.62 21.54
CA ASP A 203 -6.33 -12.44 22.97
C ASP A 203 -7.07 -11.20 23.51
N PRO A 204 -8.11 -11.40 24.36
CA PRO A 204 -8.88 -10.30 24.93
C PRO A 204 -8.22 -9.64 26.14
N GLN A 205 -7.00 -10.04 26.53
CA GLN A 205 -6.36 -9.49 27.74
C GLN A 205 -6.23 -7.98 27.66
N GLU A 206 -6.29 -7.33 28.81
CA GLU A 206 -6.00 -5.92 28.96
C GLU A 206 -4.52 -5.61 28.64
N GLY A 207 -4.24 -4.39 28.22
CA GLY A 207 -2.89 -3.95 27.96
C GLY A 207 -2.84 -2.79 26.97
N ALA A 208 -1.63 -2.32 26.68
CA ALA A 208 -1.36 -1.25 25.75
C ALA A 208 -1.90 -1.56 24.35
N CYS A 209 -2.28 -0.54 23.60
CA CYS A 209 -2.69 -0.70 22.21
C CYS A 209 -1.71 0.05 21.31
N GLY A 210 -0.94 -0.73 20.56
CA GLY A 210 0.12 -0.24 19.67
C GLY A 210 1.44 0.00 20.40
N SER A 211 2.50 -0.57 19.87
CA SER A 211 3.89 -0.31 20.24
C SER A 211 4.79 -0.65 19.06
N HIS A 212 6.02 -0.17 19.08
CA HIS A 212 7.11 -0.55 18.18
C HIS A 212 8.47 -0.27 18.83
N GLY A 213 9.48 -0.95 18.35
CA GLY A 213 10.87 -0.67 18.73
C GLY A 213 11.53 0.36 17.81
N PRO A 214 12.86 0.50 17.88
CA PRO A 214 13.62 1.24 16.90
C PRO A 214 13.49 0.56 15.53
N GLN A 215 13.72 1.32 14.47
CA GLN A 215 13.67 0.78 13.10
C GLN A 215 14.84 -0.20 12.87
N PHE A 216 14.53 -1.38 12.32
CA PHE A 216 15.51 -2.42 11.97
C PHE A 216 14.99 -3.27 10.79
N GLU A 217 15.84 -4.10 10.20
CA GLU A 217 15.43 -5.10 9.20
C GLU A 217 14.78 -6.29 9.91
N PHE A 218 13.66 -6.77 9.39
CA PHE A 218 12.97 -7.94 9.95
C PHE A 218 12.40 -8.86 8.86
N VAL A 219 12.30 -10.14 9.19
CA VAL A 219 11.76 -11.15 8.29
C VAL A 219 10.24 -11.16 8.35
N LEU A 220 9.60 -11.12 7.19
CA LEU A 220 8.18 -11.39 7.05
C LEU A 220 7.96 -12.87 6.72
N GLU A 221 6.99 -13.48 7.41
CA GLU A 221 6.55 -14.86 7.19
C GLU A 221 5.15 -14.89 6.59
N THR A 222 5.02 -15.48 5.41
CA THR A 222 3.73 -15.66 4.72
C THR A 222 2.81 -16.59 5.51
N ARG A 223 1.59 -16.14 5.80
CA ARG A 223 0.55 -16.91 6.50
C ARG A 223 -0.58 -17.38 5.58
N ALA A 224 -0.78 -16.71 4.46
CA ALA A 224 -1.84 -17.02 3.51
C ALA A 224 -1.29 -17.12 2.06
N PRO A 225 -0.50 -18.16 1.73
CA PRO A 225 0.19 -18.26 0.43
C PRO A 225 -0.75 -18.36 -0.77
N ASP A 226 -1.98 -18.82 -0.57
CA ASP A 226 -2.99 -18.95 -1.63
C ASP A 226 -3.79 -17.65 -1.87
N HIS A 227 -3.66 -16.65 -0.99
CA HIS A 227 -4.33 -15.37 -1.18
C HIS A 227 -3.77 -14.64 -2.43
N PRO A 228 -4.59 -14.03 -3.29
CA PRO A 228 -4.13 -13.40 -4.53
C PRO A 228 -2.93 -12.47 -4.36
N ILE A 229 -2.91 -11.66 -3.29
CA ILE A 229 -1.78 -10.75 -2.99
C ILE A 229 -0.48 -11.53 -2.76
N MET A 230 -0.55 -12.67 -2.08
CA MET A 230 0.62 -13.43 -1.61
C MET A 230 1.07 -14.52 -2.58
N LYS A 231 0.20 -14.90 -3.52
CA LYS A 231 0.44 -16.03 -4.43
C LYS A 231 1.75 -15.89 -5.19
N GLY A 232 2.65 -16.86 -5.02
CA GLY A 232 3.97 -16.88 -5.66
C GLY A 232 5.06 -16.09 -4.94
N LEU A 233 4.74 -15.35 -3.86
CA LEU A 233 5.76 -14.77 -2.99
C LEU A 233 6.48 -15.86 -2.19
N PRO A 234 7.74 -15.65 -1.76
CA PRO A 234 8.44 -16.57 -0.87
C PRO A 234 7.70 -16.77 0.45
N SER A 235 7.92 -17.92 1.11
CA SER A 235 7.40 -18.18 2.45
C SER A 235 7.96 -17.22 3.50
N LYS A 236 9.20 -16.75 3.28
CA LYS A 236 9.89 -15.75 4.12
C LYS A 236 10.69 -14.80 3.26
N TRP A 237 10.70 -13.51 3.63
CA TRP A 237 11.56 -12.52 3.00
C TRP A 237 11.96 -11.43 3.98
N LEU A 238 13.18 -10.88 3.82
CA LEU A 238 13.69 -9.80 4.65
C LEU A 238 13.14 -8.45 4.15
N HIS A 239 12.45 -7.73 5.02
CA HIS A 239 12.12 -6.34 4.78
C HIS A 239 13.29 -5.45 5.22
N THR A 240 13.49 -4.33 4.52
CA THR A 240 14.50 -3.35 4.88
C THR A 240 14.17 -2.69 6.22
N LYS A 241 15.04 -1.81 6.69
CA LYS A 241 14.87 -1.04 7.91
C LYS A 241 13.49 -0.36 7.96
N ASP A 242 12.68 -0.70 8.97
CA ASP A 242 11.33 -0.18 9.19
C ASP A 242 10.91 -0.33 10.65
N GLU A 243 9.77 0.22 11.05
CA GLU A 243 9.15 -0.05 12.34
C GLU A 243 8.32 -1.33 12.29
N LEU A 244 8.56 -2.22 13.24
CA LEU A 244 7.73 -3.38 13.45
C LEU A 244 6.65 -3.05 14.48
N TYR A 245 5.42 -2.79 14.03
CA TYR A 245 4.29 -2.57 14.92
C TYR A 245 3.89 -3.85 15.64
N ASP A 246 3.68 -3.74 16.94
CA ASP A 246 3.14 -4.82 17.77
C ASP A 246 1.98 -4.33 18.65
N ARG A 247 1.30 -5.26 19.34
CA ARG A 247 0.17 -4.96 20.24
C ARG A 247 -0.98 -4.21 19.56
N LEU A 248 -1.14 -4.35 18.24
CA LEU A 248 -2.31 -3.80 17.57
C LEU A 248 -3.58 -4.52 18.04
N ARG A 249 -4.67 -3.77 18.18
CA ARG A 249 -5.97 -4.27 18.60
C ARG A 249 -7.06 -3.85 17.64
N GLY A 250 -8.12 -4.63 17.58
CA GLY A 250 -9.26 -4.25 16.77
C GLY A 250 -10.28 -5.36 16.65
N PRO A 251 -11.43 -5.09 16.02
CA PRO A 251 -12.46 -6.08 15.79
C PRO A 251 -11.92 -7.30 15.04
N ALA A 252 -10.99 -7.08 14.10
CA ALA A 252 -10.37 -8.08 13.24
C ALA A 252 -11.40 -9.04 12.63
N GLU A 253 -12.60 -8.51 12.32
CA GLU A 253 -13.67 -9.26 11.68
C GLU A 253 -13.37 -9.45 10.20
N ASN A 254 -13.69 -10.63 9.66
CA ASN A 254 -13.47 -10.98 8.26
C ASN A 254 -12.03 -10.67 7.76
N MET A 255 -11.05 -10.79 8.67
CA MET A 255 -9.65 -10.50 8.44
C MET A 255 -8.86 -11.79 8.21
N THR A 256 -8.05 -11.79 7.16
CA THR A 256 -7.01 -12.77 6.87
C THR A 256 -5.65 -12.13 7.14
N VAL A 257 -4.85 -12.74 8.01
CA VAL A 257 -3.45 -12.34 8.17
C VAL A 257 -2.67 -12.89 6.99
N LEU A 258 -2.07 -12.01 6.20
CA LEU A 258 -1.30 -12.36 5.00
C LEU A 258 0.15 -12.70 5.33
N ALA A 259 0.77 -11.88 6.18
CA ALA A 259 2.12 -12.10 6.67
C ALA A 259 2.31 -11.53 8.07
N THR A 260 3.22 -12.12 8.82
CA THR A 260 3.60 -11.71 10.18
C THR A 260 5.09 -11.45 10.27
N SER A 261 5.51 -10.74 11.32
CA SER A 261 6.91 -10.68 11.73
C SER A 261 7.04 -10.93 13.24
N TYR A 262 8.15 -11.54 13.65
CA TYR A 262 8.42 -11.83 15.05
C TYR A 262 8.86 -10.56 15.79
N SER A 263 8.09 -10.12 16.78
CA SER A 263 8.43 -9.00 17.65
C SER A 263 9.42 -9.47 18.73
N ASP A 264 10.71 -9.35 18.43
CA ASP A 264 11.81 -9.79 19.29
C ASP A 264 11.81 -9.01 20.61
N VAL A 265 11.84 -9.73 21.72
CA VAL A 265 11.76 -9.16 23.08
C VAL A 265 12.92 -8.21 23.43
N GLU A 266 14.07 -8.38 22.79
CA GLU A 266 15.26 -7.55 23.04
C GLU A 266 15.36 -6.37 22.07
N LYS A 267 14.78 -6.49 20.86
CA LYS A 267 14.95 -5.51 19.77
C LYS A 267 13.74 -4.61 19.58
N ASN A 268 12.53 -5.11 19.84
CA ASN A 268 11.31 -4.38 19.52
C ASN A 268 10.66 -3.69 20.73
N GLY A 269 11.44 -3.39 21.76
CA GLY A 269 10.99 -2.57 22.89
C GLY A 269 10.97 -1.09 22.51
N PRO A 270 9.90 -0.33 22.89
CA PRO A 270 9.78 1.07 22.55
C PRO A 270 10.86 1.93 23.22
N PRO A 271 11.54 2.83 22.48
CA PRO A 271 12.63 3.64 23.04
C PRO A 271 12.16 4.67 24.09
N TRP A 272 10.88 5.00 24.12
CA TRP A 272 10.27 5.93 25.10
C TRP A 272 9.87 5.27 26.43
N ASP A 273 9.84 3.93 26.50
CA ASP A 273 9.52 3.18 27.71
C ASP A 273 10.34 1.88 27.79
N THR A 274 11.47 1.95 28.45
CA THR A 274 12.39 0.80 28.58
C THR A 274 11.85 -0.32 29.49
N SER A 275 10.70 -0.14 30.13
CA SER A 275 10.04 -1.21 30.88
C SER A 275 9.22 -2.16 29.99
N VAL A 276 9.01 -1.77 28.72
CA VAL A 276 8.28 -2.53 27.73
C VAL A 276 9.25 -3.18 26.74
N SER A 277 9.17 -4.47 26.57
CA SER A 277 9.94 -5.25 25.60
C SER A 277 9.11 -5.53 24.34
N GLY A 278 9.71 -6.09 23.29
CA GLY A 278 8.95 -6.74 22.22
C GLY A 278 8.04 -7.84 22.78
N THR A 279 7.05 -8.27 22.01
CA THR A 279 6.01 -9.19 22.50
C THR A 279 6.45 -10.65 22.56
N GLY A 280 7.51 -11.03 21.86
CA GLY A 280 7.98 -12.41 21.76
C GLY A 280 7.02 -13.30 20.94
N ARG A 281 6.25 -12.70 20.03
CA ARG A 281 5.26 -13.44 19.21
C ARG A 281 5.23 -12.86 17.78
N HIS A 282 4.57 -13.57 16.86
CA HIS A 282 4.42 -13.14 15.47
C HIS A 282 3.25 -12.19 15.30
N GLU A 283 3.54 -10.92 15.10
CA GLU A 283 2.56 -9.86 14.93
C GLU A 283 2.15 -9.69 13.46
N PRO A 284 0.85 -9.43 13.15
CA PRO A 284 0.37 -9.20 11.80
C PRO A 284 0.98 -7.92 11.21
N MET A 285 1.64 -8.05 10.06
CA MET A 285 2.20 -6.93 9.32
C MET A 285 1.46 -6.66 8.01
N LEU A 286 0.94 -7.71 7.36
CA LEU A 286 0.12 -7.60 6.16
C LEU A 286 -1.20 -8.31 6.38
N MET A 287 -2.31 -7.64 6.07
CA MET A 287 -3.66 -8.13 6.31
C MET A 287 -4.58 -7.84 5.12
N ALA A 288 -5.54 -8.72 4.89
CA ALA A 288 -6.66 -8.51 3.98
C ALA A 288 -7.96 -8.58 4.76
N ILE A 289 -8.84 -7.61 4.60
CA ILE A 289 -10.11 -7.53 5.31
C ILE A 289 -11.24 -7.36 4.30
N ASN A 290 -12.39 -8.00 4.54
CA ASN A 290 -13.61 -7.75 3.80
C ASN A 290 -14.56 -6.91 4.67
N TYR A 291 -14.98 -5.76 4.15
CA TYR A 291 -15.96 -4.89 4.79
C TYR A 291 -17.17 -4.68 3.86
N GLY A 292 -18.31 -5.24 4.21
CA GLY A 292 -19.44 -5.32 3.29
C GLY A 292 -19.05 -6.05 2.00
N LYS A 293 -19.13 -5.39 0.85
CA LYS A 293 -18.62 -5.89 -0.43
C LYS A 293 -17.21 -5.40 -0.74
N GLY A 294 -16.69 -4.46 0.06
CA GLY A 294 -15.39 -3.83 -0.14
C GLY A 294 -14.23 -4.71 0.33
N ARG A 295 -13.05 -4.38 -0.16
CA ARG A 295 -11.80 -5.08 0.12
C ARG A 295 -10.77 -4.11 0.68
N VAL A 296 -10.08 -4.52 1.71
CA VAL A 296 -9.04 -3.71 2.37
C VAL A 296 -7.72 -4.46 2.39
N TYR A 297 -6.67 -3.85 1.89
CA TYR A 297 -5.30 -4.26 2.14
C TYR A 297 -4.70 -3.34 3.19
N HIS A 298 -4.24 -3.91 4.30
CA HIS A 298 -3.61 -3.18 5.39
C HIS A 298 -2.17 -3.65 5.55
N THR A 299 -1.24 -2.72 5.51
CA THR A 299 0.19 -2.95 5.75
C THR A 299 0.68 -2.12 6.92
N GLY A 300 1.36 -2.77 7.88
CA GLY A 300 2.12 -2.11 8.94
C GLY A 300 3.47 -1.59 8.48
N LEU A 301 3.87 -1.86 7.23
CA LEU A 301 5.13 -1.39 6.65
C LEU A 301 4.99 0.05 6.11
N GLY A 302 6.12 0.74 5.95
CA GLY A 302 6.15 2.01 5.24
C GLY A 302 6.31 3.25 6.13
N HIS A 303 7.03 3.12 7.25
CA HIS A 303 7.30 4.23 8.15
C HIS A 303 8.05 5.39 7.46
N MET A 304 9.10 5.09 6.70
CA MET A 304 9.93 6.07 6.02
C MET A 304 10.00 5.82 4.51
N ASP A 305 10.52 6.79 3.78
CA ASP A 305 10.75 6.68 2.34
C ASP A 305 11.62 5.48 1.97
N TYR A 306 12.73 5.25 2.67
CA TYR A 306 13.60 4.09 2.43
C TYR A 306 12.91 2.75 2.76
N SER A 307 11.96 2.72 3.69
CA SER A 307 11.14 1.54 3.96
C SER A 307 10.23 1.22 2.78
N MET A 308 9.66 2.26 2.15
CA MET A 308 8.82 2.13 0.95
C MET A 308 9.60 1.80 -0.33
N GLU A 309 10.92 2.04 -0.35
CA GLU A 309 11.80 1.61 -1.46
C GLU A 309 12.03 0.10 -1.49
N CYS A 310 11.73 -0.63 -0.43
CA CYS A 310 11.83 -2.09 -0.40
C CYS A 310 10.96 -2.73 -1.47
N VAL A 311 11.55 -3.61 -2.30
CA VAL A 311 10.82 -4.31 -3.37
C VAL A 311 9.66 -5.14 -2.81
N GLY A 312 9.80 -5.67 -1.59
CA GLY A 312 8.72 -6.35 -0.88
C GLY A 312 7.52 -5.43 -0.61
N PHE A 313 7.78 -4.18 -0.15
CA PHE A 313 6.74 -3.17 0.04
C PHE A 313 6.10 -2.79 -1.30
N ILE A 314 6.91 -2.40 -2.30
CA ILE A 314 6.41 -2.00 -3.62
C ILE A 314 5.51 -3.08 -4.22
N THR A 315 5.98 -4.33 -4.23
CA THR A 315 5.24 -5.45 -4.80
C THR A 315 3.92 -5.71 -4.07
N THR A 316 3.93 -5.70 -2.74
CA THR A 316 2.71 -5.96 -1.96
C THR A 316 1.72 -4.79 -2.01
N LEU A 317 2.19 -3.54 -2.12
CA LEU A 317 1.36 -2.37 -2.38
C LEU A 317 0.65 -2.47 -3.74
N GLN A 318 1.41 -2.71 -4.82
CA GLN A 318 0.88 -2.83 -6.17
C GLN A 318 -0.16 -3.95 -6.30
N ARG A 319 0.16 -5.14 -5.77
CA ARG A 319 -0.75 -6.30 -5.77
C ARG A 319 -1.95 -6.10 -4.85
N GLY A 320 -1.74 -5.43 -3.71
CA GLY A 320 -2.80 -5.03 -2.80
C GLY A 320 -3.80 -4.07 -3.46
N ALA A 321 -3.29 -3.09 -4.21
CA ALA A 321 -4.13 -2.14 -4.95
C ALA A 321 -4.96 -2.83 -6.04
N GLU A 322 -4.34 -3.71 -6.83
CA GLU A 322 -5.06 -4.47 -7.85
C GLU A 322 -6.13 -5.37 -7.22
N TRP A 323 -5.81 -6.09 -6.15
CA TRP A 323 -6.78 -6.92 -5.45
C TRP A 323 -7.93 -6.09 -4.84
N CYS A 324 -7.63 -4.96 -4.22
CA CYS A 324 -8.67 -4.07 -3.69
C CYS A 324 -9.59 -3.55 -4.79
N ALA A 325 -9.06 -3.22 -5.96
CA ALA A 325 -9.84 -2.71 -7.08
C ALA A 325 -10.67 -3.80 -7.78
N SER A 326 -10.13 -5.01 -7.96
CA SER A 326 -10.72 -6.03 -8.84
C SER A 326 -11.11 -7.35 -8.15
N GLY A 327 -10.48 -7.67 -7.03
CA GLY A 327 -10.54 -9.00 -6.38
C GLY A 327 -9.51 -10.00 -6.93
N GLU A 328 -8.73 -9.61 -7.93
CA GLU A 328 -7.72 -10.45 -8.60
C GLU A 328 -6.33 -9.79 -8.54
N VAL A 329 -5.29 -10.55 -8.87
CA VAL A 329 -3.92 -10.06 -9.03
C VAL A 329 -3.32 -10.68 -10.27
N THR A 330 -2.98 -9.84 -11.26
CA THR A 330 -2.34 -10.25 -12.50
C THR A 330 -0.84 -9.99 -12.51
N GLN A 331 -0.36 -9.13 -11.61
CA GLN A 331 1.04 -8.74 -11.51
C GLN A 331 1.93 -9.88 -11.07
N ALA A 332 2.98 -10.14 -11.84
CA ALA A 332 3.98 -11.14 -11.50
C ALA A 332 4.83 -10.73 -10.30
N VAL A 333 5.41 -11.71 -9.61
CA VAL A 333 6.46 -11.47 -8.62
C VAL A 333 7.74 -11.05 -9.38
N PRO A 334 8.35 -9.90 -9.04
CA PRO A 334 9.55 -9.45 -9.73
C PRO A 334 10.75 -10.33 -9.39
N LEU A 335 11.71 -10.43 -10.33
CA LEU A 335 12.89 -11.29 -10.17
C LEU A 335 13.83 -10.86 -9.04
N ASP A 336 13.79 -9.58 -8.68
CA ASP A 336 14.55 -8.98 -7.59
C ASP A 336 13.76 -8.92 -6.28
N PHE A 337 12.70 -9.72 -6.13
CA PHE A 337 11.97 -9.81 -4.86
C PHE A 337 12.92 -10.27 -3.74
N PRO A 338 12.84 -9.69 -2.52
CA PRO A 338 13.73 -10.03 -1.42
C PRO A 338 13.74 -11.53 -1.07
N SER A 339 14.88 -12.02 -0.62
CA SER A 339 15.01 -13.36 -0.02
C SER A 339 14.89 -13.29 1.51
N GLU A 340 14.89 -14.43 2.20
CA GLU A 340 14.92 -14.47 3.66
C GLU A 340 16.17 -13.82 4.28
N HIS A 341 17.28 -13.74 3.52
CA HIS A 341 18.59 -13.31 4.03
C HIS A 341 19.07 -11.97 3.46
N ALA A 342 18.35 -11.41 2.51
CA ALA A 342 18.72 -10.15 1.87
C ALA A 342 17.50 -9.33 1.49
N SER A 343 17.40 -8.13 2.03
CA SER A 343 16.48 -7.10 1.56
C SER A 343 16.94 -6.54 0.22
N VAL A 344 16.00 -6.09 -0.60
CA VAL A 344 16.29 -5.43 -1.89
C VAL A 344 15.46 -4.15 -1.94
N SER A 345 16.12 -3.04 -2.27
CA SER A 345 15.47 -1.74 -2.42
C SER A 345 15.70 -1.17 -3.82
N ARG A 346 14.70 -0.47 -4.33
CA ARG A 346 14.77 0.33 -5.55
C ARG A 346 14.69 1.79 -5.16
N PRO A 347 15.84 2.53 -5.14
CA PRO A 347 15.84 3.95 -4.79
C PRO A 347 14.89 4.74 -5.69
N TRP A 348 13.95 5.45 -5.07
CA TRP A 348 13.01 6.28 -5.80
C TRP A 348 13.64 7.64 -6.10
N THR A 349 13.66 8.01 -7.36
CA THR A 349 14.19 9.29 -7.85
C THR A 349 13.13 9.98 -8.68
N LYS A 350 12.81 11.22 -8.31
CA LYS A 350 11.93 12.11 -9.08
C LYS A 350 12.70 13.30 -9.57
#